data_e4f577bcff151aace3bce7c78d29ca32
#
_entry.id   e4f577bcff151aace3bce7c78d29ca32
#
_cell.length_a   1.000
_cell.length_b   1.000
_cell.length_c   1.000
_cell.angle_alpha   90.00
_cell.angle_beta   90.00
_cell.angle_gamma   90.00
#
_symmetry.space_group_name_H-M   'P 1'
#
loop_
_entity.id
_entity.type
_entity.pdbx_description
1 polymer ?
#
loop_
_entity_poly.entity_id
_entity_poly.type
_entity_poly.pdbx_seq_one_letter_code
_entity_poly.pdbx_strand_id
1 'polypeptide(L)'
;MKEQAALTRDKPSQIFAQVVSTCEDDVQAMMPREENCKRTMRYQRPAPPVPQSFADVTLPAEFTITTNNQQFLLYDNGQNAENRMLVFCNPDSLRRLAEAHTLFMDGTFSVAPHPFKQLYTIRV
;
A
#
# COMPACT_ATOMS: atom_id res chain seq x y z
N MET A 1 10.11 19.77 -3.81
CA MET A 1 8.93 18.96 -3.37
C MET A 1 8.37 18.06 -4.46
N LYS A 2 7.93 18.59 -5.60
CA LYS A 2 7.29 17.79 -6.67
C LYS A 2 8.23 16.74 -7.25
N GLU A 3 9.45 17.09 -7.57
CA GLU A 3 10.48 16.20 -8.11
C GLU A 3 10.87 15.11 -7.10
N GLN A 4 11.07 15.48 -5.82
CA GLN A 4 11.33 14.50 -4.77
C GLN A 4 10.17 13.52 -4.59
N ALA A 5 8.92 13.98 -4.68
CA ALA A 5 7.75 13.10 -4.56
C ALA A 5 7.66 12.08 -5.71
N ALA A 6 8.17 12.42 -6.90
CA ALA A 6 8.20 11.51 -8.04
C ALA A 6 9.37 10.49 -7.96
N LEU A 7 10.48 10.88 -7.33
CA LEU A 7 11.72 10.10 -7.30
C LEU A 7 11.87 9.22 -6.04
N THR A 8 11.17 9.55 -4.95
CA THR A 8 11.29 8.84 -3.68
C THR A 8 9.99 8.18 -3.25
N ARG A 9 10.10 7.14 -2.41
CA ARG A 9 8.96 6.50 -1.75
C ARG A 9 8.60 7.13 -0.40
N ASP A 10 9.25 8.22 -0.03
CA ASP A 10 9.04 8.90 1.26
C ASP A 10 7.60 9.39 1.40
N LYS A 11 7.10 9.39 2.63
CA LYS A 11 5.75 9.89 2.89
C LYS A 11 5.69 11.39 2.55
N PRO A 12 4.59 11.89 1.96
CA PRO A 12 4.45 13.32 1.65
C PRO A 12 4.70 14.23 2.86
N SER A 13 4.37 13.79 4.07
CA SER A 13 4.67 14.50 5.32
C SER A 13 6.17 14.60 5.60
N GLN A 14 6.95 13.57 5.30
CA GLN A 14 8.41 13.58 5.49
C GLN A 14 9.07 14.53 4.49
N ILE A 15 8.66 14.47 3.22
CA ILE A 15 9.14 15.38 2.17
C ILE A 15 8.81 16.83 2.53
N PHE A 16 7.59 17.08 3.00
CA PHE A 16 7.16 18.42 3.42
C PHE A 16 8.01 18.93 4.58
N ALA A 17 8.16 18.16 5.66
CA ALA A 17 8.97 18.53 6.82
C ALA A 17 10.44 18.82 6.45
N GLN A 18 11.03 17.98 5.58
CA GLN A 18 12.40 18.16 5.11
C GLN A 18 12.58 19.45 4.31
N VAL A 19 11.64 19.76 3.43
CA VAL A 19 11.71 21.00 2.65
C VAL A 19 11.49 22.23 3.53
N VAL A 20 10.52 22.19 4.45
CA VAL A 20 10.28 23.29 5.39
C VAL A 20 11.51 23.56 6.24
N SER A 21 12.19 22.53 6.73
CA SER A 21 13.40 22.70 7.56
C SER A 21 14.59 23.31 6.81
N THR A 22 14.56 23.31 5.47
CA THR A 22 15.63 23.90 4.62
C THR A 22 15.28 25.27 4.05
N CYS A 23 14.03 25.74 4.25
CA CYS A 23 13.59 27.05 3.76
C CYS A 23 13.81 28.15 4.80
N GLU A 24 14.10 29.34 4.32
CA GLU A 24 14.14 30.57 5.14
C GLU A 24 12.72 30.91 5.64
N ASP A 25 12.63 31.63 6.78
CA ASP A 25 11.36 31.93 7.45
C ASP A 25 10.37 32.70 6.55
N ASP A 26 10.88 33.63 5.74
CA ASP A 26 10.05 34.39 4.79
C ASP A 26 9.42 33.48 3.72
N VAL A 27 10.16 32.47 3.27
CA VAL A 27 9.66 31.49 2.30
C VAL A 27 8.66 30.55 2.95
N GLN A 28 8.88 30.16 4.21
CA GLN A 28 7.93 29.33 4.96
C GLN A 28 6.58 30.03 5.12
N ALA A 29 6.57 31.34 5.40
CA ALA A 29 5.35 32.14 5.54
C ALA A 29 4.50 32.20 4.25
N MET A 30 5.14 32.08 3.08
CA MET A 30 4.48 32.09 1.78
C MET A 30 4.09 30.70 1.27
N MET A 31 4.45 29.63 1.99
CA MET A 31 4.14 28.27 1.55
C MET A 31 2.64 27.95 1.59
N PRO A 32 2.12 27.20 0.60
CA PRO A 32 0.75 26.71 0.67
C PRO A 32 0.55 25.82 1.90
N ARG A 33 -0.68 25.72 2.37
CA ARG A 33 -1.02 24.82 3.48
C ARG A 33 -0.48 23.41 3.24
N GLU A 34 0.05 22.80 4.29
CA GLU A 34 0.66 21.46 4.27
C GLU A 34 -0.21 20.44 3.54
N GLU A 35 -1.53 20.43 3.79
CA GLU A 35 -2.45 19.49 3.13
C GLU A 35 -2.52 19.67 1.62
N ASN A 36 -2.44 20.89 1.12
CA ASN A 36 -2.40 21.17 -0.32
C ASN A 36 -1.07 20.68 -0.94
N CYS A 37 0.04 20.87 -0.23
CA CYS A 37 1.34 20.36 -0.65
C CYS A 37 1.33 18.81 -0.70
N LYS A 38 0.84 18.16 0.34
CA LYS A 38 0.71 16.69 0.39
C LYS A 38 -0.19 16.15 -0.71
N ARG A 39 -1.31 16.80 -0.98
CA ARG A 39 -2.21 16.44 -2.07
C ARG A 39 -1.50 16.54 -3.42
N THR A 40 -0.81 17.64 -3.69
CA THR A 40 -0.05 17.84 -4.91
C THR A 40 1.04 16.77 -5.09
N MET A 41 1.78 16.43 -4.03
CA MET A 41 2.79 15.37 -4.05
C MET A 41 2.20 13.99 -4.39
N ARG A 42 1.02 13.67 -3.87
CA ARG A 42 0.33 12.40 -4.20
C ARG A 42 -0.02 12.32 -5.69
N TYR A 43 -0.46 13.43 -6.29
CA TYR A 43 -0.80 13.48 -7.72
C TYR A 43 0.44 13.46 -8.65
N GLN A 44 1.62 13.83 -8.16
CA GLN A 44 2.85 13.78 -8.95
C GLN A 44 3.47 12.37 -9.01
N ARG A 45 3.03 11.45 -8.16
CA ARG A 45 3.51 10.07 -8.20
C ARG A 45 2.89 9.35 -9.39
N PRO A 46 3.74 8.74 -10.27
CA PRO A 46 3.21 7.92 -11.34
C PRO A 46 2.40 6.78 -10.71
N ALA A 47 1.12 6.70 -11.06
CA ALA A 47 0.33 5.53 -10.73
C ALA A 47 0.84 4.35 -11.56
N PRO A 48 1.06 3.17 -10.97
CA PRO A 48 1.36 1.98 -11.75
C PRO A 48 0.20 1.70 -12.72
N PRO A 49 0.48 1.15 -13.90
CA PRO A 49 -0.57 0.79 -14.84
C PRO A 49 -1.57 -0.16 -14.16
N VAL A 50 -2.86 0.10 -14.37
CA VAL A 50 -3.92 -0.76 -13.82
C VAL A 50 -3.89 -2.09 -14.58
N PRO A 51 -3.68 -3.24 -13.91
CA PRO A 51 -3.70 -4.54 -14.56
C PRO A 51 -5.05 -4.78 -15.21
N GLN A 52 -5.09 -5.32 -16.42
CA GLN A 52 -6.33 -5.64 -17.13
C GLN A 52 -6.81 -7.06 -16.84
N SER A 53 -5.88 -7.94 -16.49
CA SER A 53 -6.14 -9.35 -16.19
C SER A 53 -5.31 -9.82 -15.00
N PHE A 54 -5.59 -11.00 -14.48
CA PHE A 54 -4.76 -11.62 -13.45
C PHE A 54 -3.34 -11.93 -13.90
N ALA A 55 -3.13 -12.19 -15.19
CA ALA A 55 -1.81 -12.41 -15.77
C ALA A 55 -0.90 -11.18 -15.67
N ASP A 56 -1.49 -9.98 -15.70
CA ASP A 56 -0.75 -8.72 -15.62
C ASP A 56 -0.35 -8.36 -14.17
N VAL A 57 -0.95 -9.05 -13.18
CA VAL A 57 -0.65 -8.80 -11.77
C VAL A 57 0.63 -9.51 -11.39
N THR A 58 1.72 -8.76 -11.33
CA THR A 58 3.01 -9.23 -10.80
C THR A 58 3.20 -8.68 -9.40
N LEU A 59 3.49 -9.58 -8.44
CA LEU A 59 3.80 -9.19 -7.06
C LEU A 59 5.32 -9.01 -6.92
N PRO A 60 5.82 -7.78 -6.72
CA PRO A 60 7.22 -7.57 -6.35
C PRO A 60 7.55 -8.30 -5.05
N ALA A 61 8.75 -8.87 -4.94
CA ALA A 61 9.18 -9.65 -3.77
C ALA A 61 9.01 -8.88 -2.44
N GLU A 62 9.19 -7.57 -2.46
CA GLU A 62 9.02 -6.70 -1.30
C GLU A 62 7.59 -6.70 -0.71
N PHE A 63 6.56 -7.07 -1.49
CA PHE A 63 5.18 -7.19 -1.00
C PHE A 63 4.84 -8.62 -0.54
N THR A 64 5.72 -9.57 -0.73
CA THR A 64 5.53 -10.95 -0.30
C THR A 64 6.10 -11.23 1.08
N ILE A 65 6.83 -10.27 1.65
CA ILE A 65 7.48 -10.35 2.96
C ILE A 65 7.05 -9.17 3.85
N THR A 66 7.15 -9.35 5.16
CA THR A 66 6.97 -8.28 6.15
C THR A 66 8.21 -7.40 6.24
N THR A 67 8.11 -6.27 6.96
CA THR A 67 9.27 -5.41 7.29
C THR A 67 10.37 -6.14 8.08
N ASN A 68 10.03 -7.23 8.75
CA ASN A 68 10.96 -8.10 9.48
C ASN A 68 11.43 -9.30 8.66
N ASN A 69 11.33 -9.25 7.33
CA ASN A 69 11.70 -10.31 6.41
C ASN A 69 11.01 -11.67 6.64
N GLN A 70 9.84 -11.68 7.28
CA GLN A 70 9.03 -12.88 7.43
C GLN A 70 8.09 -13.02 6.22
N GLN A 71 7.74 -14.25 5.87
CA GLN A 71 6.76 -14.50 4.81
C GLN A 71 5.43 -13.81 5.12
N PHE A 72 4.88 -13.11 4.14
CA PHE A 72 3.60 -12.42 4.22
C PHE A 72 2.60 -12.92 3.20
N LEU A 73 3.04 -13.22 1.97
CA LEU A 73 2.21 -13.92 0.98
C LEU A 73 2.14 -15.40 1.37
N LEU A 74 1.00 -15.82 1.91
CA LEU A 74 0.78 -17.19 2.36
C LEU A 74 0.39 -18.11 1.21
N TYR A 75 -0.40 -17.60 0.25
CA TYR A 75 -0.92 -18.39 -0.86
C TYR A 75 -1.15 -17.53 -2.09
N ASP A 76 -0.84 -18.09 -3.26
CA ASP A 76 -1.17 -17.57 -4.58
C ASP A 76 -1.39 -18.78 -5.51
N ASN A 77 -2.58 -18.90 -6.08
CA ASN A 77 -2.88 -19.99 -7.01
C ASN A 77 -2.36 -19.75 -8.44
N GLY A 78 -1.61 -18.65 -8.63
CA GLY A 78 -0.87 -18.36 -9.85
C GLY A 78 -1.54 -17.39 -10.81
N GLN A 79 -0.70 -16.76 -11.65
CA GLN A 79 -1.12 -15.73 -12.60
C GLN A 79 -2.08 -16.25 -13.68
N ASN A 80 -1.99 -17.53 -14.02
CA ASN A 80 -2.82 -18.14 -15.06
C ASN A 80 -4.13 -18.73 -14.51
N ALA A 81 -4.41 -18.57 -13.22
CA ALA A 81 -5.64 -19.06 -12.63
C ALA A 81 -6.84 -18.23 -13.13
N GLU A 82 -7.91 -18.89 -13.54
CA GLU A 82 -9.15 -18.23 -13.95
C GLU A 82 -9.73 -17.34 -12.85
N ASN A 83 -9.64 -17.81 -11.60
CA ASN A 83 -10.01 -17.08 -10.40
C ASN A 83 -8.80 -16.99 -9.48
N ARG A 84 -7.95 -16.00 -9.70
CA ARG A 84 -6.75 -15.81 -8.88
C ARG A 84 -7.10 -15.40 -7.47
N MET A 85 -6.50 -16.07 -6.51
CA MET A 85 -6.63 -15.79 -5.10
C MET A 85 -5.26 -15.55 -4.46
N LEU A 86 -5.13 -14.45 -3.76
CA LEU A 86 -3.96 -14.09 -2.97
C LEU A 86 -4.35 -14.09 -1.49
N VAL A 87 -3.58 -14.76 -0.66
CA VAL A 87 -3.76 -14.75 0.79
C VAL A 87 -2.52 -14.19 1.46
N PHE A 88 -2.69 -13.13 2.22
CA PHE A 88 -1.62 -12.50 2.98
C PHE A 88 -1.84 -12.69 4.48
N CYS A 89 -0.83 -13.19 5.15
CA CYS A 89 -0.84 -13.33 6.60
C CYS A 89 0.59 -13.47 7.11
N ASN A 90 0.92 -12.81 8.21
CA ASN A 90 2.18 -13.07 8.89
C ASN A 90 2.06 -14.29 9.82
N PRO A 91 3.18 -14.96 10.17
CA PRO A 91 3.16 -16.18 11.00
C PRO A 91 2.51 -15.97 12.38
N ASP A 92 2.72 -14.82 13.00
CA ASP A 92 2.14 -14.52 14.32
C ASP A 92 0.63 -14.35 14.27
N SER A 93 0.12 -13.67 13.24
CA SER A 93 -1.33 -13.53 13.03
C SER A 93 -1.98 -14.87 12.69
N LEU A 94 -1.29 -15.73 11.93
CA LEU A 94 -1.80 -17.06 11.63
C LEU A 94 -1.90 -17.93 12.89
N ARG A 95 -0.90 -17.88 13.79
CA ARG A 95 -0.93 -18.57 15.06
C ARG A 95 -2.09 -18.08 15.95
N ARG A 96 -2.27 -16.75 16.08
CA ARG A 96 -3.41 -16.17 16.82
C ARG A 96 -4.75 -16.60 16.24
N LEU A 97 -4.85 -16.65 14.92
CA LEU A 97 -6.05 -17.11 14.22
C LEU A 97 -6.37 -18.58 14.57
N ALA A 98 -5.33 -19.45 14.63
CA ALA A 98 -5.50 -20.85 14.97
C ALA A 98 -5.93 -21.09 16.44
N GLU A 99 -5.56 -20.19 17.35
CA GLU A 99 -5.88 -20.25 18.77
C GLU A 99 -7.22 -19.55 19.11
N ALA A 100 -7.81 -18.82 18.17
CA ALA A 100 -8.97 -17.98 18.44
C ALA A 100 -10.26 -18.80 18.56
N HIS A 101 -11.07 -18.45 19.56
CA HIS A 101 -12.42 -18.99 19.73
C HIS A 101 -13.48 -18.24 18.93
N THR A 102 -13.18 -17.01 18.52
CA THR A 102 -14.10 -16.15 17.77
C THR A 102 -13.39 -15.50 16.61
N LEU A 103 -13.99 -15.53 15.43
CA LEU A 103 -13.48 -14.92 14.23
C LEU A 103 -14.45 -13.83 13.74
N PHE A 104 -13.89 -12.70 13.36
CA PHE A 104 -14.60 -11.63 12.67
C PHE A 104 -14.19 -11.64 11.21
N MET A 105 -15.17 -11.69 10.32
CA MET A 105 -14.94 -11.76 8.88
C MET A 105 -15.69 -10.64 8.18
N ASP A 106 -15.02 -9.93 7.29
CA ASP A 106 -15.61 -8.85 6.51
C ASP A 106 -15.13 -8.92 5.06
N GLY A 107 -16.07 -8.81 4.14
CA GLY A 107 -15.83 -8.80 2.70
C GLY A 107 -16.25 -7.47 2.08
N THR A 108 -15.34 -6.79 1.42
CA THR A 108 -15.62 -5.54 0.74
C THR A 108 -15.27 -5.61 -0.74
N PHE A 109 -16.13 -5.02 -1.59
CA PHE A 109 -16.00 -5.05 -3.04
C PHE A 109 -15.40 -3.76 -3.60
N SER A 110 -15.74 -2.63 -3.01
CA SER A 110 -15.41 -1.29 -3.55
C SER A 110 -13.93 -0.92 -3.45
N VAL A 111 -13.16 -1.56 -2.57
CA VAL A 111 -11.74 -1.29 -2.35
C VAL A 111 -10.82 -2.35 -2.95
N ALA A 112 -11.37 -3.42 -3.51
CA ALA A 112 -10.58 -4.44 -4.17
C ALA A 112 -9.92 -3.85 -5.42
N PRO A 113 -8.57 -3.92 -5.56
CA PRO A 113 -7.91 -3.41 -6.75
C PRO A 113 -8.23 -4.30 -7.96
N HIS A 114 -8.46 -3.69 -9.11
CA HIS A 114 -8.66 -4.45 -10.35
C HIS A 114 -7.43 -5.31 -10.65
N PRO A 115 -7.56 -6.56 -11.11
CA PRO A 115 -8.79 -7.25 -11.54
C PRO A 115 -9.52 -8.05 -10.43
N PHE A 116 -9.10 -7.92 -9.17
CA PHE A 116 -9.77 -8.59 -8.06
C PHE A 116 -11.15 -7.97 -7.81
N LYS A 117 -12.11 -8.82 -7.47
CA LYS A 117 -13.51 -8.40 -7.24
C LYS A 117 -13.80 -8.12 -5.77
N GLN A 118 -13.07 -8.76 -4.87
CA GLN A 118 -13.35 -8.68 -3.45
C GLN A 118 -12.06 -8.70 -2.62
N LEU A 119 -12.02 -7.88 -1.58
CA LEU A 119 -11.07 -7.97 -0.50
C LEU A 119 -11.77 -8.57 0.71
N TYR A 120 -11.24 -9.67 1.24
CA TYR A 120 -11.77 -10.37 2.40
C TYR A 120 -10.79 -10.25 3.57
N THR A 121 -11.28 -9.80 4.72
CA THR A 121 -10.47 -9.64 5.92
C THR A 121 -10.97 -10.58 7.02
N ILE A 122 -10.04 -11.31 7.65
CA ILE A 122 -10.32 -12.18 8.79
C ILE A 122 -9.53 -11.62 9.98
N ARG A 123 -10.21 -11.44 11.10
CA ARG A 123 -9.64 -10.90 12.35
C ARG A 123 -10.06 -11.74 13.54
N VAL A 124 -9.27 -11.71 14.60
CA VAL A 124 -9.51 -12.29 15.92
C VAL A 124 -9.57 -11.20 16.97
#